data_e0c28e120340bc62567bbf53ef12d258
#
_entry.id   e0c28e120340bc62567bbf53ef12d258
#
_cell.length_a   1.000
_cell.length_b   1.000
_cell.length_c   1.000
_cell.angle_alpha   90.00
_cell.angle_beta   90.00
_cell.angle_gamma   90.00
#
_symmetry.space_group_name_H-M   'P 1'
#
loop_
_entity.id
_entity.type
_entity.pdbx_description
1 polymer ?
#
loop_
_entity_poly.entity_id
_entity_poly.type
_entity_poly.pdbx_seq_one_letter_code
_entity_poly.pdbx_strand_id
1 'polypeptide(L)'
;MIGLGKYKAKINNMFFKGDAIFELENENGKYEMEIELQGADFDMPDFELADVKEDGNTLTAKATTSLLPGKEIDVELTFEDDKCNGFLKIPFIGKIKIKDAEKIA
;
A
#
# COMPACT_ATOMS: atom_id res chain seq x y z
N MET A 1 4.26 -15.08 4.99
CA MET A 1 3.96 -13.69 4.58
C MET A 1 3.32 -12.93 5.72
N ILE A 2 3.69 -11.69 5.90
CA ILE A 2 3.12 -10.83 6.95
C ILE A 2 2.15 -9.83 6.32
N GLY A 3 1.19 -9.36 7.13
CA GLY A 3 0.30 -8.26 6.74
C GLY A 3 -0.77 -8.56 5.72
N LEU A 4 -1.02 -9.82 5.41
CA LEU A 4 -2.08 -10.16 4.46
C LEU A 4 -3.44 -9.73 5.00
N GLY A 5 -4.27 -9.13 4.15
CA GLY A 5 -5.60 -8.68 4.50
C GLY A 5 -5.91 -7.30 3.96
N LYS A 6 -7.06 -6.77 4.36
CA LYS A 6 -7.53 -5.44 3.98
C LYS A 6 -7.39 -4.46 5.13
N TYR A 7 -6.97 -3.25 4.81
CA TYR A 7 -6.77 -2.17 5.77
C TYR A 7 -7.42 -0.89 5.26
N LYS A 8 -8.00 -0.13 6.17
CA LYS A 8 -8.61 1.16 5.87
C LYS A 8 -7.82 2.28 6.55
N ALA A 9 -7.42 3.27 5.77
CA ALA A 9 -6.65 4.41 6.25
C ALA A 9 -7.25 5.72 5.76
N LYS A 10 -7.04 6.78 6.53
CA LYS A 10 -7.34 8.13 6.07
C LYS A 10 -6.12 8.70 5.40
N ILE A 11 -6.30 9.18 4.18
CA ILE A 11 -5.25 9.81 3.39
C ILE A 11 -5.54 11.29 3.31
N ASN A 12 -4.53 12.10 3.59
CA ASN A 12 -4.66 13.54 3.52
C ASN A 12 -3.38 14.12 2.91
N ASN A 13 -3.42 14.33 1.60
CA ASN A 13 -2.31 14.96 0.88
C ASN A 13 -2.85 15.86 -0.22
N MET A 14 -1.96 16.44 -1.02
CA MET A 14 -2.35 17.37 -2.09
C MET A 14 -3.20 16.73 -3.18
N PHE A 15 -3.09 15.43 -3.35
CA PHE A 15 -3.71 14.72 -4.47
C PHE A 15 -5.00 14.03 -4.09
N PHE A 16 -5.15 13.63 -2.84
CA PHE A 16 -6.32 12.92 -2.39
C PHE A 16 -6.56 13.15 -0.90
N LYS A 17 -7.80 13.43 -0.54
CA LYS A 17 -8.27 13.50 0.85
C LYS A 17 -9.47 12.59 0.99
N GLY A 18 -9.40 11.63 1.89
CA GLY A 18 -10.47 10.71 2.12
C GLY A 18 -9.96 9.37 2.61
N ASP A 19 -10.81 8.35 2.50
CA ASP A 19 -10.47 7.01 2.93
C ASP A 19 -9.91 6.20 1.79
N ALA A 20 -8.86 5.44 2.09
CA ALA A 20 -8.30 4.47 1.17
C ALA A 20 -8.37 3.09 1.81
N ILE A 21 -8.69 2.09 1.01
CA ILE A 21 -8.62 0.69 1.42
C ILE A 21 -7.51 0.06 0.59
N PHE A 22 -6.58 -0.59 1.26
CA PHE A 22 -5.57 -1.37 0.55
C PHE A 22 -5.59 -2.82 1.03
N GLU A 23 -5.34 -3.71 0.10
CA GLU A 23 -5.31 -5.15 0.37
C GLU A 23 -3.97 -5.73 -0.04
N LEU A 24 -3.37 -6.50 0.88
CA LEU A 24 -2.20 -7.30 0.57
C LEU A 24 -2.63 -8.73 0.37
N GLU A 25 -2.32 -9.28 -0.79
CA GLU A 25 -2.72 -10.62 -1.18
C GLU A 25 -1.51 -11.50 -1.46
N ASN A 26 -1.70 -12.80 -1.28
CA ASN A 26 -0.74 -13.81 -1.70
C ASN A 26 -1.21 -14.36 -3.04
N GLU A 27 -0.53 -13.96 -4.12
CA GLU A 27 -0.81 -14.42 -5.47
C GLU A 27 0.29 -15.40 -5.90
N ASN A 28 0.02 -16.70 -5.75
CA ASN A 28 0.97 -17.74 -6.11
C ASN A 28 2.35 -17.61 -5.45
N GLY A 29 2.35 -17.24 -4.17
CA GLY A 29 3.58 -17.07 -3.39
C GLY A 29 4.22 -15.70 -3.50
N LYS A 30 3.60 -14.77 -4.22
CA LYS A 30 4.07 -13.39 -4.36
C LYS A 30 3.07 -12.42 -3.75
N TYR A 31 3.59 -11.33 -3.21
CA TYR A 31 2.72 -10.25 -2.74
C TYR A 31 2.15 -9.47 -3.91
N GLU A 32 0.86 -9.17 -3.81
CA GLU A 32 0.19 -8.23 -4.69
C GLU A 32 -0.60 -7.26 -3.82
N MET A 33 -0.68 -6.00 -4.23
CA MET A 33 -1.39 -4.98 -3.47
C MET A 33 -2.46 -4.33 -4.34
N GLU A 34 -3.67 -4.22 -3.80
CA GLU A 34 -4.75 -3.47 -4.41
C GLU A 34 -5.04 -2.25 -3.56
N ILE A 35 -5.32 -1.12 -4.21
CA ILE A 35 -5.67 0.12 -3.53
C ILE A 35 -6.99 0.63 -4.10
N GLU A 36 -7.92 0.96 -3.21
CA GLU A 36 -9.17 1.60 -3.56
C GLU A 36 -9.26 2.94 -2.86
N LEU A 37 -9.37 4.02 -3.63
CA LEU A 37 -9.59 5.36 -3.10
C LEU A 37 -11.08 5.63 -3.10
N GLN A 38 -11.68 5.68 -1.91
CA GLN A 38 -13.13 5.86 -1.79
C GLN A 38 -13.56 7.25 -2.21
N GLY A 39 -14.51 7.32 -3.13
CA GLY A 39 -15.00 8.58 -3.67
C GLY A 39 -14.20 9.12 -4.85
N ALA A 40 -13.16 8.42 -5.29
CA ALA A 40 -12.43 8.81 -6.50
C ALA A 40 -13.19 8.38 -7.74
N ASP A 41 -13.04 9.16 -8.82
CA ASP A 41 -13.72 8.89 -10.09
C ASP A 41 -12.95 7.95 -11.00
N PHE A 42 -11.97 7.25 -10.47
CA PHE A 42 -11.13 6.33 -11.24
C PHE A 42 -10.77 5.11 -10.40
N ASP A 43 -10.48 4.01 -11.10
CA ASP A 43 -9.99 2.78 -10.46
C ASP A 43 -8.47 2.74 -10.50
N MET A 44 -7.88 2.31 -9.40
CA MET A 44 -6.44 2.10 -9.34
C MET A 44 -6.12 0.70 -9.86
N PRO A 45 -5.13 0.55 -10.75
CA PRO A 45 -4.67 -0.78 -11.15
C PRO A 45 -3.94 -1.47 -9.99
N ASP A 46 -3.78 -2.77 -10.10
CA ASP A 46 -3.05 -3.55 -9.10
C ASP A 46 -1.57 -3.16 -9.09
N PHE A 47 -0.96 -3.31 -7.92
CA PHE A 47 0.45 -3.07 -7.71
C PHE A 47 1.15 -4.41 -7.51
N GLU A 48 2.21 -4.65 -8.26
CA GLU A 48 3.07 -5.82 -8.06
C GLU A 48 4.21 -5.42 -7.13
N LEU A 49 4.49 -6.27 -6.14
CA LEU A 49 5.56 -6.03 -5.18
C LEU A 49 6.76 -6.90 -5.54
N ALA A 50 7.94 -6.27 -5.57
CA ALA A 50 9.21 -6.94 -5.83
C ALA A 50 10.22 -6.55 -4.74
N ASP A 51 11.33 -7.27 -4.66
CA ASP A 51 12.38 -7.03 -3.68
C ASP A 51 11.83 -6.98 -2.25
N VAL A 52 10.89 -7.87 -1.97
CA VAL A 52 10.19 -7.90 -0.69
C VAL A 52 11.13 -8.38 0.41
N LYS A 53 11.19 -7.61 1.49
CA LYS A 53 11.92 -7.98 2.70
C LYS A 53 10.99 -7.92 3.89
N GLU A 54 11.03 -8.95 4.70
CA GLU A 54 10.28 -9.00 5.95
C GLU A 54 11.26 -8.97 7.11
N ASP A 55 11.10 -7.99 7.99
CA ASP A 55 11.94 -7.83 9.17
C ASP A 55 11.02 -7.63 10.37
N GLY A 56 10.81 -8.72 11.12
CA GLY A 56 9.82 -8.70 12.19
C GLY A 56 8.43 -8.39 11.64
N ASN A 57 7.87 -7.28 12.06
CA ASN A 57 6.54 -6.83 11.63
C ASN A 57 6.60 -5.87 10.45
N THR A 58 7.77 -5.57 9.93
CA THR A 58 7.95 -4.56 8.88
C THR A 58 8.16 -5.23 7.54
N LEU A 59 7.38 -4.80 6.57
CA LEU A 59 7.49 -5.22 5.18
C LEU A 59 8.04 -4.06 4.36
N THR A 60 9.12 -4.29 3.63
CA THR A 60 9.64 -3.32 2.66
C THR A 60 9.62 -3.96 1.28
N ALA A 61 9.31 -3.15 0.28
CA ALA A 61 9.21 -3.65 -1.09
C ALA A 61 9.32 -2.51 -2.10
N LYS A 62 9.46 -2.90 -3.35
CA LYS A 62 9.32 -1.99 -4.50
C LYS A 62 8.02 -2.35 -5.19
N ALA A 63 7.15 -1.38 -5.37
CA ALA A 63 5.88 -1.59 -6.06
C ALA A 63 5.94 -1.02 -7.47
N THR A 64 5.33 -1.73 -8.42
CA THR A 64 5.20 -1.27 -9.78
C THR A 64 3.73 -1.32 -10.19
N THR A 65 3.31 -0.41 -11.05
CA THR A 65 1.94 -0.33 -11.50
C THR A 65 1.90 0.25 -12.92
N SER A 66 0.85 -0.10 -13.66
CA SER A 66 0.68 0.40 -15.03
C SER A 66 0.43 1.92 -15.10
N LEU A 67 0.03 2.55 -13.99
CA LEU A 67 -0.12 4.02 -13.93
C LEU A 67 1.21 4.75 -14.06
N LEU A 68 2.29 4.14 -13.63
CA LEU A 68 3.62 4.73 -13.63
C LEU A 68 4.61 3.77 -14.29
N PRO A 69 4.52 3.59 -15.62
CA PRO A 69 5.38 2.64 -16.32
C PRO A 69 6.86 2.98 -16.13
N GLY A 70 7.65 1.96 -15.79
CA GLY A 70 9.10 2.12 -15.61
C GLY A 70 9.50 2.81 -14.32
N LYS A 71 8.56 3.10 -13.43
CA LYS A 71 8.85 3.72 -12.12
C LYS A 71 8.58 2.75 -11.00
N GLU A 72 9.36 2.88 -9.93
CA GLU A 72 9.18 2.06 -8.74
C GLU A 72 8.72 2.93 -7.57
N ILE A 73 7.81 2.38 -6.78
CA ILE A 73 7.28 3.01 -5.59
C ILE A 73 7.90 2.31 -4.38
N ASP A 74 8.53 3.06 -3.50
CA ASP A 74 9.07 2.50 -2.27
C ASP A 74 7.93 2.28 -1.27
N VAL A 75 7.85 1.08 -0.73
CA VAL A 75 6.82 0.67 0.22
C VAL A 75 7.47 0.26 1.52
N GLU A 76 6.98 0.79 2.63
CA GLU A 76 7.35 0.33 3.96
C GLU A 76 6.10 0.30 4.82
N LEU A 77 5.77 -0.88 5.33
CA LEU A 77 4.57 -1.09 6.14
C LEU A 77 4.95 -1.87 7.39
N THR A 78 4.51 -1.37 8.54
CA THR A 78 4.68 -2.06 9.82
C THR A 78 3.31 -2.45 10.35
N PHE A 79 3.16 -3.72 10.70
CA PHE A 79 1.89 -4.30 11.13
C PHE A 79 1.94 -4.60 12.62
N GLU A 80 0.97 -4.07 13.38
CA GLU A 80 0.94 -4.23 14.83
C GLU A 80 -0.50 -4.13 15.33
N ASP A 81 -0.95 -5.15 16.07
CA ASP A 81 -2.27 -5.18 16.69
C ASP A 81 -3.42 -4.85 15.72
N ASP A 82 -3.44 -5.49 14.55
CA ASP A 82 -4.42 -5.25 13.49
C ASP A 82 -4.40 -3.83 12.93
N LYS A 83 -3.28 -3.14 13.09
CA LYS A 83 -3.05 -1.82 12.52
C LYS A 83 -1.82 -1.83 11.62
N CYS A 84 -1.81 -0.90 10.68
CA CYS A 84 -0.69 -0.75 9.77
C CYS A 84 -0.25 0.71 9.75
N ASN A 85 1.05 0.91 9.88
CA ASN A 85 1.69 2.22 9.76
C ASN A 85 2.82 2.11 8.75
N GLY A 86 3.07 3.18 8.02
CA GLY A 86 4.16 3.19 7.08
C GLY A 86 4.00 4.27 6.04
N PHE A 87 4.51 4.01 4.85
CA PHE A 87 4.44 4.98 3.77
C PHE A 87 4.62 4.33 2.40
N LEU A 88 4.17 5.07 1.40
CA LEU A 88 4.46 4.82 -0.01
C LEU A 88 5.19 6.05 -0.53
N LYS A 89 6.37 5.87 -1.08
CA LYS A 89 7.12 6.97 -1.70
C LYS A 89 6.97 6.86 -3.20
N ILE A 90 6.21 7.76 -3.78
CA ILE A 90 5.82 7.74 -5.20
C ILE A 90 6.63 8.78 -5.96
N PRO A 91 7.32 8.41 -7.05
CA PRO A 91 8.04 9.38 -7.88
C PRO A 91 7.13 10.52 -8.32
N PHE A 92 7.62 11.75 -8.26
CA PHE A 92 6.94 12.99 -8.63
C PHE A 92 5.81 13.41 -7.70
N ILE A 93 5.27 12.52 -6.90
CA ILE A 93 4.15 12.80 -5.99
C ILE A 93 4.68 13.01 -4.56
N GLY A 94 5.64 12.19 -4.16
CA GLY A 94 6.21 12.26 -2.83
C GLY A 94 5.72 11.15 -1.91
N LYS A 95 5.88 11.36 -0.62
CA LYS A 95 5.60 10.36 0.39
C LYS A 95 4.14 10.43 0.85
N ILE A 96 3.41 9.33 0.70
CA ILE A 96 2.07 9.19 1.25
C ILE A 96 2.18 8.39 2.54
N LYS A 97 1.88 9.01 3.66
CA LYS A 97 1.95 8.37 4.97
C LYS A 97 0.68 7.58 5.25
N ILE A 98 0.85 6.37 5.78
CA ILE A 98 -0.24 5.55 6.27
C ILE A 98 -0.10 5.52 7.79
N LYS A 99 -1.11 6.01 8.48
CA LYS A 99 -1.08 6.13 9.93
C LYS A 99 -2.30 5.45 10.53
N ASP A 100 -2.05 4.48 11.41
CA ASP A 100 -3.08 3.75 12.14
C ASP A 100 -4.18 3.18 11.23
N ALA A 101 -3.79 2.65 10.07
CA ALA A 101 -4.72 1.94 9.20
C ALA A 101 -5.27 0.72 9.95
N GLU A 102 -6.58 0.55 9.93
CA GLU A 102 -7.25 -0.53 10.64
C GLU A 102 -7.51 -1.71 9.73
N LYS A 103 -7.20 -2.90 10.21
CA LYS A 103 -7.49 -4.13 9.48
C LYS A 103 -8.98 -4.39 9.51
N ILE A 104 -9.58 -4.52 8.34
CA ILE A 104 -11.02 -4.71 8.20
C ILE A 104 -11.41 -6.08 7.63
N ALA A 105 -10.44 -6.84 7.13
CA ALA A 105 -10.71 -8.20 6.63
C ALA A 105 -9.47 -9.11 6.62
#